data_85a03e7154d9d2eefc736eeb2aa8d907
#
_entry.id   85a03e7154d9d2eefc736eeb2aa8d907
#
_cell.length_a   1.000
_cell.length_b   1.000
_cell.length_c   1.000
_cell.angle_alpha   90.00
_cell.angle_beta   90.00
_cell.angle_gamma   90.00
#
_symmetry.space_group_name_H-M   'P 1'
#
loop_
_entity.id
_entity.type
_entity.pdbx_description
1 polymer ?
#
loop_
_entity_poly.entity_id
_entity_poly.type
_entity_poly.pdbx_seq_one_letter_code
_entity_poly.pdbx_strand_id
1 'polypeptide(L)'
;MLSLCRSYLCLALAALCLQQGTDAEETIVLTPHTFTIPSGYELTRVAEAPLVKRPIHMCFDKQGVLYVTDSSGNTDKAPVQLKDPQHRVLRLVDHDGDGVFDESSVFADKLPLPEGILVHEGSVYVGAPPHIWKLRDTDGDNKADERTVWFDGGSIEGCGNDMHGPYLGPDGFFYWCKGAFAPQDHELSNGKTLKS
;
A
#
# COMPACT_ATOMS: atom_id res chain seq x y z
N MET A 1 -43.57 -22.39 68.22
CA MET A 1 -44.24 -22.66 66.96
C MET A 1 -43.38 -21.99 65.84
N LEU A 2 -42.48 -22.78 65.22
CA LEU A 2 -41.61 -22.28 64.19
C LEU A 2 -42.22 -22.64 62.82
N SER A 3 -42.50 -21.61 62.03
CA SER A 3 -42.96 -21.75 60.69
C SER A 3 -41.71 -21.71 59.73
N LEU A 4 -41.48 -22.84 59.06
CA LEU A 4 -40.42 -22.94 58.01
C LEU A 4 -40.95 -22.32 56.71
N CYS A 5 -40.33 -21.23 56.32
CA CYS A 5 -40.52 -20.68 54.97
C CYS A 5 -39.51 -21.33 54.02
N ARG A 6 -39.97 -22.17 53.10
CA ARG A 6 -39.19 -22.79 52.05
C ARG A 6 -39.03 -21.80 50.91
N SER A 7 -37.88 -21.19 50.79
CA SER A 7 -37.51 -20.41 49.60
C SER A 7 -37.11 -21.36 48.49
N TYR A 8 -37.89 -21.40 47.44
CA TYR A 8 -37.51 -22.02 46.16
C TYR A 8 -36.59 -21.10 45.40
N LEU A 9 -35.32 -21.50 45.35
CA LEU A 9 -34.33 -20.87 44.52
C LEU A 9 -34.52 -21.37 43.09
N CYS A 10 -35.22 -20.59 42.25
CA CYS A 10 -35.25 -20.82 40.83
C CYS A 10 -33.89 -20.50 40.21
N LEU A 11 -33.11 -21.53 39.93
CA LEU A 11 -31.95 -21.41 39.03
C LEU A 11 -32.51 -21.22 37.59
N ALA A 12 -32.56 -19.96 37.14
CA ALA A 12 -32.70 -19.66 35.74
C ALA A 12 -31.34 -19.92 35.09
N LEU A 13 -31.16 -21.09 34.50
CA LEU A 13 -30.06 -21.30 33.55
C LEU A 13 -30.36 -20.40 32.33
N ALA A 14 -29.72 -19.24 32.28
CA ALA A 14 -29.60 -18.47 31.04
C ALA A 14 -28.68 -19.28 30.13
N ALA A 15 -29.28 -20.07 29.25
CA ALA A 15 -28.58 -20.61 28.11
C ALA A 15 -28.17 -19.44 27.24
N LEU A 16 -26.93 -18.97 27.39
CA LEU A 16 -26.29 -18.05 26.44
C LEU A 16 -26.11 -18.84 25.15
N CYS A 17 -27.11 -18.85 24.30
CA CYS A 17 -26.93 -19.22 22.92
C CYS A 17 -25.95 -18.21 22.33
N LEU A 18 -24.67 -18.58 22.27
CA LEU A 18 -23.76 -18.02 21.31
C LEU A 18 -24.35 -18.35 19.95
N GLN A 19 -25.17 -17.45 19.42
CA GLN A 19 -25.45 -17.41 18.01
C GLN A 19 -24.07 -17.12 17.38
N GLN A 20 -23.44 -18.17 16.90
CA GLN A 20 -22.48 -18.04 15.85
C GLN A 20 -23.31 -17.50 14.68
N GLY A 21 -23.32 -16.19 14.55
CA GLY A 21 -23.83 -15.57 13.33
C GLY A 21 -23.01 -16.19 12.21
N THR A 22 -23.67 -16.97 11.38
CA THR A 22 -23.15 -17.23 10.05
C THR A 22 -23.11 -15.85 9.42
N ASP A 23 -21.92 -15.24 9.33
CA ASP A 23 -21.78 -13.99 8.61
C ASP A 23 -22.38 -14.25 7.24
N ALA A 24 -23.50 -13.61 6.96
CA ALA A 24 -24.14 -13.74 5.66
C ALA A 24 -23.14 -13.23 4.62
N GLU A 25 -22.95 -13.97 3.57
CA GLU A 25 -22.07 -13.60 2.46
C GLU A 25 -22.90 -13.04 1.31
N GLU A 26 -22.34 -12.05 0.63
CA GLU A 26 -22.90 -11.46 -0.57
C GLU A 26 -21.96 -11.68 -1.74
N THR A 27 -22.54 -11.91 -2.92
CA THR A 27 -21.77 -12.10 -4.16
C THR A 27 -21.86 -10.85 -5.01
N ILE A 28 -20.70 -10.22 -5.29
CA ILE A 28 -20.59 -9.04 -6.12
C ILE A 28 -19.85 -9.40 -7.41
N VAL A 29 -20.42 -9.02 -8.55
CA VAL A 29 -19.81 -9.23 -9.87
C VAL A 29 -19.22 -7.92 -10.36
N LEU A 30 -17.88 -7.86 -10.40
CA LEU A 30 -17.12 -6.80 -11.06
C LEU A 30 -16.37 -7.42 -12.25
N THR A 31 -17.05 -7.47 -13.39
CA THR A 31 -16.54 -8.15 -14.60
C THR A 31 -15.05 -7.82 -14.88
N PRO A 32 -14.17 -8.82 -15.11
CA PRO A 32 -14.51 -10.26 -15.31
C PRO A 32 -14.51 -11.09 -14.01
N HIS A 33 -14.44 -10.49 -12.84
CA HIS A 33 -14.30 -11.18 -11.55
C HIS A 33 -15.58 -11.20 -10.74
N THR A 34 -15.73 -12.26 -9.95
CA THR A 34 -16.80 -12.41 -8.96
C THR A 34 -16.15 -12.52 -7.58
N PHE A 35 -16.68 -11.78 -6.62
CA PHE A 35 -16.18 -11.71 -5.25
C PHE A 35 -17.27 -12.15 -4.28
N THR A 36 -16.90 -12.89 -3.25
CA THR A 36 -17.74 -13.17 -2.10
C THR A 36 -17.23 -12.35 -0.93
N ILE A 37 -18.07 -11.50 -0.38
CA ILE A 37 -17.74 -10.61 0.74
C ILE A 37 -18.74 -10.80 1.89
N PRO A 38 -18.37 -10.50 3.13
CA PRO A 38 -19.32 -10.49 4.24
C PRO A 38 -20.44 -9.48 3.99
N SER A 39 -21.66 -9.82 4.42
CA SER A 39 -22.81 -8.92 4.32
C SER A 39 -22.57 -7.61 5.07
N GLY A 40 -23.00 -6.51 4.48
CA GLY A 40 -22.80 -5.16 5.03
C GLY A 40 -21.50 -4.48 4.61
N TYR A 41 -20.71 -5.13 3.75
CA TYR A 41 -19.59 -4.49 3.06
C TYR A 41 -19.96 -4.19 1.61
N GLU A 42 -19.36 -3.15 1.08
CA GLU A 42 -19.46 -2.77 -0.33
C GLU A 42 -18.10 -2.94 -1.01
N LEU A 43 -18.12 -3.39 -2.25
CA LEU A 43 -16.93 -3.50 -3.10
C LEU A 43 -17.16 -2.70 -4.37
N THR A 44 -16.37 -1.64 -4.54
CA THR A 44 -16.44 -0.74 -5.68
C THR A 44 -15.14 -0.78 -6.48
N ARG A 45 -15.24 -0.81 -7.81
CA ARG A 45 -14.09 -0.61 -8.68
C ARG A 45 -13.85 0.89 -8.82
N VAL A 46 -12.78 1.38 -8.18
CA VAL A 46 -12.47 2.82 -8.15
C VAL A 46 -11.63 3.30 -9.34
N ALA A 47 -10.94 2.39 -10.03
CA ALA A 47 -10.19 2.68 -11.26
C ALA A 47 -9.99 1.43 -12.11
N GLU A 48 -9.88 1.62 -13.42
CA GLU A 48 -9.52 0.56 -14.37
C GLU A 48 -8.75 1.13 -15.56
N ALA A 49 -8.36 0.29 -16.50
CA ALA A 49 -7.75 0.77 -17.75
C ALA A 49 -8.73 1.68 -18.53
N PRO A 50 -8.27 2.82 -19.08
CA PRO A 50 -6.86 3.21 -19.27
C PRO A 50 -6.22 3.96 -18.10
N LEU A 51 -6.97 4.29 -17.03
CA LEU A 51 -6.45 5.12 -15.92
C LEU A 51 -5.28 4.45 -15.20
N VAL A 52 -5.41 3.15 -14.93
CA VAL A 52 -4.37 2.30 -14.33
C VAL A 52 -4.34 0.95 -15.03
N LYS A 53 -3.15 0.36 -15.22
CA LYS A 53 -3.03 -0.90 -15.97
C LYS A 53 -2.49 -2.05 -15.12
N ARG A 54 -1.42 -1.81 -14.39
CA ARG A 54 -0.73 -2.83 -13.56
C ARG A 54 -0.29 -2.21 -12.24
N PRO A 55 -1.26 -1.89 -11.36
CA PRO A 55 -0.94 -1.28 -10.07
C PRO A 55 -0.13 -2.26 -9.20
N ILE A 56 0.91 -1.74 -8.54
CA ILE A 56 1.74 -2.49 -7.61
C ILE A 56 1.44 -2.05 -6.18
N HIS A 57 1.51 -0.74 -5.93
CA HIS A 57 1.27 -0.16 -4.62
C HIS A 57 0.58 1.20 -4.76
N MET A 58 -0.10 1.66 -3.72
CA MET A 58 -0.82 2.92 -3.75
C MET A 58 -0.80 3.63 -2.41
N CYS A 59 -0.93 4.97 -2.44
CA CYS A 59 -1.04 5.82 -1.27
C CYS A 59 -1.85 7.07 -1.60
N PHE A 60 -2.71 7.49 -0.68
CA PHE A 60 -3.42 8.76 -0.77
C PHE A 60 -2.59 9.90 -0.20
N ASP A 61 -2.77 11.08 -0.77
CA ASP A 61 -2.41 12.32 -0.08
C ASP A 61 -3.55 12.81 0.82
N LYS A 62 -3.32 13.95 1.48
CA LYS A 62 -4.32 14.57 2.39
C LYS A 62 -5.52 15.18 1.66
N GLN A 63 -5.44 15.34 0.36
CA GLN A 63 -6.48 15.89 -0.49
C GLN A 63 -7.33 14.80 -1.16
N GLY A 64 -7.01 13.52 -0.94
CA GLY A 64 -7.71 12.39 -1.56
C GLY A 64 -7.18 12.01 -2.94
N VAL A 65 -6.08 12.63 -3.38
CA VAL A 65 -5.41 12.23 -4.62
C VAL A 65 -4.70 10.89 -4.41
N LEU A 66 -4.90 9.95 -5.32
CA LEU A 66 -4.29 8.64 -5.26
C LEU A 66 -3.04 8.56 -6.11
N TYR A 67 -1.93 8.21 -5.49
CA TYR A 67 -0.67 7.92 -6.18
C TYR A 67 -0.47 6.41 -6.28
N VAL A 68 -0.19 5.93 -7.48
CA VAL A 68 -0.09 4.49 -7.78
C VAL A 68 1.21 4.20 -8.49
N THR A 69 2.00 3.27 -7.97
CA THR A 69 3.09 2.69 -8.75
C THR A 69 2.51 1.72 -9.78
N ASP A 70 2.76 2.00 -11.06
CA ASP A 70 2.17 1.26 -12.18
C ASP A 70 3.28 0.61 -13.02
N SER A 71 3.24 -0.71 -13.12
CA SER A 71 4.23 -1.46 -13.88
C SER A 71 4.04 -1.30 -15.37
N SER A 72 5.13 -1.15 -16.11
CA SER A 72 5.15 -1.23 -17.58
C SER A 72 4.78 -2.62 -18.11
N GLY A 73 4.90 -3.65 -17.25
CA GLY A 73 4.81 -5.06 -17.63
C GLY A 73 6.14 -5.62 -18.14
N ASN A 74 7.22 -4.87 -18.03
CA ASN A 74 8.56 -5.39 -18.32
C ASN A 74 8.91 -6.50 -17.32
N THR A 75 9.38 -7.64 -17.84
CA THR A 75 9.78 -8.82 -17.06
C THR A 75 11.26 -9.13 -17.15
N ASP A 76 12.06 -8.21 -17.70
CA ASP A 76 13.50 -8.33 -17.75
C ASP A 76 14.10 -8.42 -16.33
N LYS A 77 15.27 -9.01 -16.23
CA LYS A 77 16.00 -9.08 -14.98
C LYS A 77 16.40 -7.67 -14.50
N ALA A 78 16.52 -7.50 -13.19
CA ALA A 78 16.83 -6.24 -12.55
C ALA A 78 18.00 -5.46 -13.19
N PRO A 79 19.16 -6.06 -13.56
CA PRO A 79 20.25 -5.32 -14.21
C PRO A 79 19.89 -4.70 -15.56
N VAL A 80 18.91 -5.26 -16.28
CA VAL A 80 18.40 -4.70 -17.55
C VAL A 80 17.47 -3.54 -17.25
N GLN A 81 16.54 -3.73 -16.33
CA GLN A 81 15.57 -2.70 -15.94
C GLN A 81 16.23 -1.48 -15.27
N LEU A 82 17.34 -1.66 -14.57
CA LEU A 82 18.14 -0.56 -14.02
C LEU A 82 18.77 0.31 -15.11
N LYS A 83 19.11 -0.26 -16.27
CA LYS A 83 19.70 0.48 -17.39
C LYS A 83 18.64 1.23 -18.20
N ASP A 84 17.43 0.68 -18.28
CA ASP A 84 16.31 1.26 -19.02
C ASP A 84 15.03 1.13 -18.17
N PRO A 85 14.90 1.94 -17.12
CA PRO A 85 13.74 1.88 -16.22
C PRO A 85 12.49 2.39 -16.93
N GLN A 86 11.41 1.60 -16.89
CA GLN A 86 10.18 1.85 -17.68
C GLN A 86 8.91 1.98 -16.84
N HIS A 87 9.02 1.81 -15.51
CA HIS A 87 7.86 1.92 -14.64
C HIS A 87 7.60 3.37 -14.25
N ARG A 88 6.44 3.63 -13.68
CA ARG A 88 5.96 4.98 -13.40
C ARG A 88 5.17 5.06 -12.11
N VAL A 89 4.98 6.28 -11.64
CA VAL A 89 3.97 6.66 -10.67
C VAL A 89 2.87 7.41 -11.40
N LEU A 90 1.65 6.95 -11.24
CA LEU A 90 0.45 7.64 -11.69
C LEU A 90 -0.14 8.46 -10.54
N ARG A 91 -0.76 9.58 -10.89
CA ARG A 91 -1.58 10.43 -10.04
C ARG A 91 -3.00 10.35 -10.55
N LEU A 92 -3.93 9.89 -9.71
CA LEU A 92 -5.34 9.76 -10.03
C LEU A 92 -6.16 10.76 -9.21
N VAL A 93 -7.16 11.36 -9.84
CA VAL A 93 -8.05 12.35 -9.24
C VAL A 93 -9.50 11.92 -9.45
N ASP A 94 -10.26 12.02 -8.39
CA ASP A 94 -11.72 11.96 -8.38
C ASP A 94 -12.20 13.42 -8.32
N HIS A 95 -12.80 13.92 -9.39
CA HIS A 95 -13.18 15.31 -9.51
C HIS A 95 -14.57 15.62 -8.96
N ASP A 96 -15.47 14.65 -9.00
CA ASP A 96 -16.86 14.84 -8.57
C ASP A 96 -17.15 14.28 -7.17
N GLY A 97 -16.18 13.56 -6.59
CA GLY A 97 -16.25 13.07 -5.21
C GLY A 97 -17.15 11.84 -5.05
N ASP A 98 -17.37 11.07 -6.10
CA ASP A 98 -18.21 9.87 -6.06
C ASP A 98 -17.44 8.62 -5.59
N GLY A 99 -16.13 8.73 -5.39
CA GLY A 99 -15.23 7.66 -4.97
C GLY A 99 -14.67 6.83 -6.14
N VAL A 100 -14.93 7.23 -7.39
CA VAL A 100 -14.34 6.65 -8.60
C VAL A 100 -13.42 7.67 -9.26
N PHE A 101 -12.25 7.25 -9.67
CA PHE A 101 -11.28 8.18 -10.27
C PHE A 101 -11.61 8.48 -11.71
N ASP A 102 -11.62 9.78 -12.08
CA ASP A 102 -11.96 10.29 -13.40
C ASP A 102 -10.74 10.52 -14.27
N GLU A 103 -9.63 10.89 -13.65
CA GLU A 103 -8.43 11.32 -14.31
C GLU A 103 -7.20 10.58 -13.83
N SER A 104 -6.29 10.29 -14.75
CA SER A 104 -4.96 9.76 -14.44
C SER A 104 -3.90 10.50 -15.25
N SER A 105 -2.85 10.93 -14.56
CA SER A 105 -1.67 11.55 -15.17
C SER A 105 -0.39 10.87 -14.69
N VAL A 106 0.69 11.00 -15.44
CA VAL A 106 2.00 10.50 -15.03
C VAL A 106 2.64 11.53 -14.12
N PHE A 107 2.78 11.19 -12.83
CA PHE A 107 3.50 12.00 -11.86
C PHE A 107 5.02 11.86 -11.97
N ALA A 108 5.51 10.64 -12.16
CA ALA A 108 6.92 10.36 -12.40
C ALA A 108 7.07 9.11 -13.27
N ASP A 109 8.06 9.10 -14.14
CA ASP A 109 8.40 7.96 -15.00
C ASP A 109 9.84 7.48 -14.77
N LYS A 110 10.26 6.50 -15.54
CA LYS A 110 11.63 5.96 -15.53
C LYS A 110 12.07 5.53 -14.14
N LEU A 111 11.21 4.80 -13.44
CA LEU A 111 11.52 4.17 -12.17
C LEU A 111 11.87 2.69 -12.37
N PRO A 112 12.93 2.19 -11.74
CA PRO A 112 13.20 0.76 -11.73
C PRO A 112 12.32 0.08 -10.66
N LEU A 113 11.57 -0.95 -11.02
CA LEU A 113 10.93 -1.88 -10.09
C LEU A 113 10.27 -1.23 -8.85
N PRO A 114 9.29 -0.31 -9.00
CA PRO A 114 8.71 0.40 -7.86
C PRO A 114 7.80 -0.53 -7.04
N GLU A 115 8.21 -0.85 -5.81
CA GLU A 115 7.56 -1.83 -4.92
C GLU A 115 6.95 -1.22 -3.66
N GLY A 116 6.87 0.10 -3.59
CA GLY A 116 6.22 0.79 -2.50
C GLY A 116 6.07 2.27 -2.78
N ILE A 117 5.10 2.91 -2.13
CA ILE A 117 4.85 4.34 -2.25
C ILE A 117 4.29 4.90 -0.95
N LEU A 118 4.75 6.07 -0.58
CA LEU A 118 4.26 6.84 0.56
C LEU A 118 4.19 8.31 0.19
N VAL A 119 3.05 8.94 0.42
CA VAL A 119 2.90 10.40 0.32
C VAL A 119 3.01 11.01 1.70
N HIS A 120 3.99 11.87 1.90
CA HIS A 120 4.22 12.52 3.19
C HIS A 120 4.79 13.92 3.00
N GLU A 121 4.18 14.91 3.67
CA GLU A 121 4.62 16.32 3.69
C GLU A 121 4.90 16.90 2.29
N GLY A 122 3.98 16.70 1.35
CA GLY A 122 4.07 17.22 -0.02
C GLY A 122 5.15 16.55 -0.88
N SER A 123 5.67 15.41 -0.45
CA SER A 123 6.63 14.62 -1.22
C SER A 123 6.09 13.21 -1.41
N VAL A 124 6.45 12.58 -2.52
CA VAL A 124 6.14 11.19 -2.83
C VAL A 124 7.42 10.37 -2.70
N TYR A 125 7.42 9.43 -1.77
CA TYR A 125 8.54 8.52 -1.55
C TYR A 125 8.25 7.20 -2.21
N VAL A 126 9.15 6.73 -3.06
CA VAL A 126 8.97 5.50 -3.85
C VAL A 126 10.11 4.53 -3.56
N GLY A 127 9.78 3.38 -3.00
CA GLY A 127 10.70 2.25 -2.90
C GLY A 127 10.87 1.63 -4.29
N ALA A 128 11.93 2.00 -4.97
CA ALA A 128 12.30 1.48 -6.28
C ALA A 128 13.78 1.06 -6.22
N PRO A 129 14.04 -0.23 -5.88
CA PRO A 129 15.38 -0.72 -5.61
C PRO A 129 16.41 -0.34 -6.70
N PRO A 130 17.65 -0.01 -6.28
CA PRO A 130 18.20 -0.14 -4.94
C PRO A 130 17.88 1.02 -3.98
N HIS A 131 17.10 2.01 -4.40
CA HIS A 131 16.90 3.24 -3.64
C HIS A 131 15.45 3.43 -3.18
N ILE A 132 15.27 4.24 -2.13
CA ILE A 132 14.02 4.96 -1.90
C ILE A 132 14.21 6.36 -2.47
N TRP A 133 13.38 6.70 -3.43
CA TRP A 133 13.38 8.00 -4.09
C TRP A 133 12.44 8.96 -3.38
N LYS A 134 12.85 10.21 -3.25
CA LYS A 134 11.98 11.33 -2.89
C LYS A 134 11.70 12.13 -4.13
N LEU A 135 10.44 12.26 -4.48
CA LEU A 135 9.93 12.93 -5.66
C LEU A 135 9.08 14.14 -5.22
N ARG A 136 9.24 15.26 -5.88
CA ARG A 136 8.44 16.46 -5.60
C ARG A 136 8.05 17.14 -6.90
N ASP A 137 6.85 17.69 -6.88
CA ASP A 137 6.39 18.72 -7.79
C ASP A 137 6.66 20.06 -7.13
N THR A 138 7.54 20.88 -7.69
CA THR A 138 7.93 22.16 -7.11
C THR A 138 7.34 23.36 -7.87
N ASP A 139 6.83 23.16 -9.07
CA ASP A 139 6.24 24.21 -9.90
C ASP A 139 4.71 24.11 -10.03
N GLY A 140 4.08 23.03 -9.53
CA GLY A 140 2.64 22.86 -9.44
C GLY A 140 1.99 22.31 -10.73
N ASP A 141 2.77 21.69 -11.61
CA ASP A 141 2.25 21.12 -12.86
C ASP A 141 1.71 19.68 -12.68
N ASN A 142 1.72 19.15 -11.44
CA ASN A 142 1.34 17.80 -11.05
C ASN A 142 2.29 16.70 -11.57
N LYS A 143 3.54 17.06 -11.85
CA LYS A 143 4.62 16.13 -12.17
C LYS A 143 5.81 16.36 -11.25
N ALA A 144 6.56 15.31 -11.00
CA ALA A 144 7.78 15.42 -10.21
C ALA A 144 8.90 16.01 -11.07
N ASP A 145 9.30 17.23 -10.80
CA ASP A 145 10.45 17.92 -11.37
C ASP A 145 11.72 17.78 -10.50
N GLU A 146 11.56 17.46 -9.22
CA GLU A 146 12.66 17.12 -8.31
C GLU A 146 12.67 15.64 -7.98
N ARG A 147 13.83 14.99 -8.17
CA ARG A 147 14.06 13.59 -7.85
C ARG A 147 15.38 13.42 -7.13
N THR A 148 15.35 12.96 -5.88
CA THR A 148 16.53 12.73 -5.07
C THR A 148 16.50 11.33 -4.47
N VAL A 149 17.67 10.75 -4.25
CA VAL A 149 17.82 9.52 -3.46
C VAL A 149 17.65 9.88 -1.99
N TRP A 150 16.57 9.43 -1.38
CA TRP A 150 16.32 9.65 0.04
C TRP A 150 17.01 8.60 0.90
N PHE A 151 17.04 7.35 0.44
CA PHE A 151 17.78 6.26 1.06
C PHE A 151 18.48 5.45 -0.03
N ASP A 152 19.78 5.24 0.16
CA ASP A 152 20.59 4.41 -0.72
C ASP A 152 20.69 3.00 -0.14
N GLY A 153 20.01 2.05 -0.76
CA GLY A 153 20.06 0.64 -0.39
C GLY A 153 21.24 -0.13 -0.98
N GLY A 154 22.15 0.55 -1.66
CA GLY A 154 23.39 -0.01 -2.19
C GLY A 154 23.19 -0.78 -3.50
N SER A 155 22.83 -2.04 -3.44
CA SER A 155 22.73 -2.91 -4.62
C SER A 155 21.39 -3.63 -4.70
N ILE A 156 21.11 -4.14 -5.90
CA ILE A 156 20.01 -5.05 -6.18
C ILE A 156 20.55 -6.28 -6.90
N GLU A 157 20.12 -7.46 -6.49
CA GLU A 157 20.50 -8.72 -7.11
C GLU A 157 19.26 -9.55 -7.49
N GLY A 158 19.35 -10.23 -8.60
CA GLY A 158 18.36 -11.21 -9.04
C GLY A 158 17.07 -10.59 -9.57
N CYS A 159 16.07 -10.44 -8.72
CA CYS A 159 14.78 -9.82 -9.04
C CYS A 159 14.59 -8.52 -8.26
N GLY A 160 13.54 -7.77 -8.56
CA GLY A 160 13.24 -6.51 -7.90
C GLY A 160 12.80 -6.58 -6.44
N ASN A 161 12.70 -7.79 -5.88
CA ASN A 161 12.19 -8.04 -4.54
C ASN A 161 13.23 -7.75 -3.44
N ASP A 162 13.89 -6.60 -3.53
CA ASP A 162 14.98 -6.25 -2.61
C ASP A 162 14.61 -5.15 -1.62
N MET A 163 13.51 -4.42 -1.84
CA MET A 163 13.08 -3.35 -0.95
C MET A 163 11.59 -3.08 -1.10
N HIS A 164 10.85 -3.11 0.01
CA HIS A 164 9.42 -2.82 0.07
C HIS A 164 9.14 -1.69 1.06
N GLY A 165 8.21 -0.82 0.74
CA GLY A 165 7.90 0.39 1.48
C GLY A 165 8.39 1.63 0.74
N PRO A 166 8.52 2.79 1.39
CA PRO A 166 8.40 3.01 2.84
C PRO A 166 6.94 3.07 3.32
N TYR A 167 6.77 2.89 4.63
CA TYR A 167 5.51 3.05 5.35
C TYR A 167 5.69 4.04 6.50
N LEU A 168 4.70 4.87 6.78
CA LEU A 168 4.71 5.77 7.92
C LEU A 168 4.21 5.04 9.17
N GLY A 169 5.06 4.95 10.20
CA GLY A 169 4.69 4.42 11.49
C GLY A 169 3.89 5.42 12.35
N PRO A 170 3.17 4.94 13.37
CA PRO A 170 2.42 5.81 14.28
C PRO A 170 3.31 6.72 15.13
N ASP A 171 4.58 6.45 15.20
CA ASP A 171 5.64 7.23 15.85
C ASP A 171 6.27 8.30 14.95
N GLY A 172 5.81 8.40 13.69
CA GLY A 172 6.30 9.35 12.71
C GLY A 172 7.56 8.93 11.97
N PHE A 173 8.09 7.73 12.23
CA PHE A 173 9.23 7.20 11.49
C PHE A 173 8.80 6.48 10.22
N PHE A 174 9.70 6.46 9.23
CA PHE A 174 9.53 5.64 8.04
C PHE A 174 10.10 4.25 8.28
N TYR A 175 9.33 3.26 7.88
CA TYR A 175 9.68 1.84 7.96
C TYR A 175 9.71 1.25 6.56
N TRP A 176 10.72 0.46 6.27
CA TRP A 176 10.81 -0.34 5.05
C TRP A 176 11.48 -1.67 5.37
N CYS A 177 11.24 -2.66 4.54
CA CYS A 177 11.92 -3.94 4.67
C CYS A 177 12.80 -4.19 3.46
N LYS A 178 13.91 -4.86 3.73
CA LYS A 178 14.79 -5.37 2.71
C LYS A 178 14.28 -6.74 2.25
N GLY A 179 14.37 -6.99 0.96
CA GLY A 179 14.13 -8.30 0.38
C GLY A 179 15.28 -9.28 0.63
N ALA A 180 15.15 -10.50 0.09
CA ALA A 180 15.95 -11.64 0.48
C ALA A 180 17.33 -11.76 -0.19
N PHE A 181 17.62 -10.97 -1.22
CA PHE A 181 18.69 -11.37 -2.16
C PHE A 181 19.94 -10.53 -2.14
N ALA A 182 19.89 -9.24 -1.89
CA ALA A 182 21.07 -8.40 -1.90
C ALA A 182 21.57 -8.11 -0.48
N PRO A 183 22.82 -8.45 -0.13
CA PRO A 183 23.38 -8.06 1.16
C PRO A 183 23.43 -6.54 1.27
N GLN A 184 23.15 -6.04 2.45
CA GLN A 184 23.22 -4.60 2.75
C GLN A 184 23.93 -4.39 4.08
N ASP A 185 24.96 -3.56 4.05
CA ASP A 185 25.67 -3.09 5.23
C ASP A 185 25.41 -1.59 5.37
N HIS A 186 24.71 -1.19 6.43
CA HIS A 186 24.41 0.20 6.71
C HIS A 186 25.09 0.66 7.99
N GLU A 187 25.86 1.73 7.92
CA GLU A 187 26.36 2.40 9.11
C GLU A 187 25.28 3.32 9.67
N LEU A 188 24.91 3.05 10.92
CA LEU A 188 23.91 3.84 11.63
C LEU A 188 24.57 5.09 12.24
N SER A 189 23.77 6.11 12.51
CA SER A 189 24.24 7.37 13.12
C SER A 189 24.92 7.20 14.49
N ASN A 190 24.73 6.06 15.15
CA ASN A 190 25.37 5.70 16.41
C ASN A 190 26.68 4.91 16.23
N GLY A 191 27.20 4.81 15.00
CA GLY A 191 28.43 4.10 14.65
C GLY A 191 28.31 2.56 14.63
N LYS A 192 27.09 2.01 14.75
CA LYS A 192 26.85 0.57 14.59
C LYS A 192 26.58 0.25 13.13
N THR A 193 27.01 -0.91 12.69
CA THR A 193 26.70 -1.43 11.36
C THR A 193 25.51 -2.38 11.47
N LEU A 194 24.46 -2.11 10.68
CA LEU A 194 23.39 -3.05 10.44
C LEU A 194 23.79 -3.91 9.25
N LYS A 195 23.84 -5.21 9.46
CA LYS A 195 24.14 -6.20 8.41
C LYS A 195 22.93 -7.05 8.12
N SER A 196 22.68 -7.37 6.87
CA SER A 196 21.58 -8.24 6.45
C SER A 196 22.08 -9.37 5.54
#